data_e01063cbc53a1b29fb7c38f255437a4d
#
_entry.id   e01063cbc53a1b29fb7c38f255437a4d
#
_cell.length_a   1.000
_cell.length_b   1.000
_cell.length_c   1.000
_cell.angle_alpha   90.00
_cell.angle_beta   90.00
_cell.angle_gamma   90.00
#
_symmetry.space_group_name_H-M   'P 1'
#
loop_
_entity.id
_entity.type
_entity.pdbx_description
1 polymer ?
#
loop_
_entity_poly.entity_id
_entity_poly.type
_entity_poly.pdbx_seq_one_letter_code
_entity_poly.pdbx_strand_id
1 'polypeptide(L)'
;MAGQGPLVVLVPGMGDLRSTYRFLAPMLVAEGYRVASVDLRGHGDSDTTFESYGDEPTSRDIVALIDELGGPAVVVGNSMSAGSAVIAAAQRPELVSGLVLIGPFVRNGAVTAVQKLMLRAAMAPLWAAASWKAYMPKLYAGERPADFDEHRAHVVASLRRPSYRKAFSLTTRTNHDPAEACLSMAAGPSLVVMGEHDPDFPDPAAEASWIAEALGGEVLMVPDAGHYPHSQQPGIVTPAVVKFLEAVRAHA
;
A
#
# COMPACT_ATOMS: atom_id res chain seq x y z
N MET A 1 3.69 -12.13 -11.66
CA MET A 1 2.83 -13.15 -11.04
C MET A 1 3.64 -14.42 -10.85
N ALA A 2 3.48 -15.10 -9.70
CA ALA A 2 4.17 -16.35 -9.37
C ALA A 2 3.27 -17.23 -8.47
N GLY A 3 3.59 -18.54 -8.39
CA GLY A 3 2.88 -19.51 -7.56
C GLY A 3 1.55 -20.00 -8.15
N GLN A 4 0.89 -20.85 -7.38
CA GLN A 4 -0.44 -21.43 -7.68
C GLN A 4 -1.26 -21.42 -6.38
N GLY A 5 -2.59 -21.56 -6.48
CA GLY A 5 -3.49 -21.57 -5.33
C GLY A 5 -4.30 -20.27 -5.19
N PRO A 6 -4.80 -19.92 -3.98
CA PRO A 6 -5.58 -18.73 -3.76
C PRO A 6 -4.81 -17.45 -4.15
N LEU A 7 -5.52 -16.50 -4.75
CA LEU A 7 -4.92 -15.27 -5.27
C LEU A 7 -4.66 -14.25 -4.15
N VAL A 8 -3.45 -13.70 -4.14
CA VAL A 8 -3.06 -12.53 -3.33
C VAL A 8 -2.52 -11.45 -4.25
N VAL A 9 -3.10 -10.26 -4.17
CA VAL A 9 -2.69 -9.08 -4.95
C VAL A 9 -1.93 -8.12 -4.05
N LEU A 10 -0.68 -7.81 -4.38
CA LEU A 10 0.20 -6.92 -3.63
C LEU A 10 0.33 -5.58 -4.35
N VAL A 11 -0.12 -4.50 -3.70
CA VAL A 11 -0.19 -3.15 -4.29
C VAL A 11 0.64 -2.18 -3.43
N PRO A 12 1.75 -1.62 -3.96
CA PRO A 12 2.64 -0.72 -3.22
C PRO A 12 2.00 0.64 -2.97
N GLY A 13 2.59 1.40 -2.06
CA GLY A 13 2.25 2.79 -1.84
C GLY A 13 2.71 3.72 -2.95
N MET A 14 2.21 4.97 -2.95
CA MET A 14 2.69 5.98 -3.89
C MET A 14 4.19 6.23 -3.68
N GLY A 15 4.89 6.42 -4.79
CA GLY A 15 6.33 6.68 -4.77
C GLY A 15 7.18 5.45 -4.45
N ASP A 16 6.59 4.25 -4.43
CA ASP A 16 7.32 3.00 -4.30
C ASP A 16 7.05 2.08 -5.51
N LEU A 17 7.66 0.91 -5.52
CA LEU A 17 7.59 -0.10 -6.57
C LEU A 17 7.08 -1.42 -5.99
N ARG A 18 6.58 -2.33 -6.86
CA ARG A 18 6.19 -3.70 -6.46
C ARG A 18 7.30 -4.46 -5.71
N SER A 19 8.56 -4.06 -5.89
CA SER A 19 9.71 -4.61 -5.16
C SER A 19 9.74 -4.29 -3.67
N THR A 20 8.85 -3.42 -3.16
CA THR A 20 8.66 -3.25 -1.72
C THR A 20 8.29 -4.57 -1.04
N TYR A 21 7.60 -5.46 -1.78
CA TYR A 21 7.17 -6.79 -1.31
C TYR A 21 8.19 -7.91 -1.56
N ARG A 22 9.47 -7.58 -1.85
CA ARG A 22 10.53 -8.55 -2.19
C ARG A 22 10.80 -9.61 -1.12
N PHE A 23 10.48 -9.34 0.14
CA PHE A 23 10.56 -10.32 1.23
C PHE A 23 9.25 -11.09 1.43
N LEU A 24 8.11 -10.42 1.32
CA LEU A 24 6.80 -11.02 1.56
C LEU A 24 6.37 -11.92 0.38
N ALA A 25 6.48 -11.45 -0.86
CA ALA A 25 5.96 -12.15 -2.03
C ALA A 25 6.52 -13.58 -2.21
N PRO A 26 7.84 -13.83 -2.12
CA PRO A 26 8.38 -15.18 -2.26
C PRO A 26 7.94 -16.12 -1.14
N MET A 27 7.74 -15.61 0.07
CA MET A 27 7.26 -16.43 1.19
C MET A 27 5.81 -16.85 0.98
N LEU A 28 4.94 -15.94 0.52
CA LEU A 28 3.56 -16.29 0.18
C LEU A 28 3.48 -17.34 -0.94
N VAL A 29 4.37 -17.26 -1.93
CA VAL A 29 4.49 -18.29 -2.99
C VAL A 29 4.90 -19.62 -2.38
N ALA A 30 5.85 -19.65 -1.45
CA ALA A 30 6.30 -20.87 -0.77
C ALA A 30 5.18 -21.51 0.08
N GLU A 31 4.28 -20.69 0.64
CA GLU A 31 3.09 -21.13 1.39
C GLU A 31 1.90 -21.52 0.48
N GLY A 32 2.13 -21.60 -0.84
CA GLY A 32 1.14 -22.12 -1.78
C GLY A 32 0.09 -21.11 -2.24
N TYR A 33 0.41 -19.82 -2.20
CA TYR A 33 -0.44 -18.77 -2.76
C TYR A 33 0.00 -18.39 -4.18
N ARG A 34 -0.97 -17.96 -5.00
CA ARG A 34 -0.72 -17.33 -6.28
C ARG A 34 -0.61 -15.83 -6.05
N VAL A 35 0.59 -15.28 -6.21
CA VAL A 35 0.90 -13.89 -5.87
C VAL A 35 1.04 -13.04 -7.14
N ALA A 36 0.28 -11.96 -7.21
CA ALA A 36 0.40 -10.92 -8.21
C ALA A 36 0.86 -9.60 -7.58
N SER A 37 2.09 -9.17 -7.87
CA SER A 37 2.60 -7.86 -7.47
C SER A 37 2.51 -6.90 -8.65
N VAL A 38 1.97 -5.71 -8.44
CA VAL A 38 1.76 -4.68 -9.46
C VAL A 38 2.49 -3.39 -9.11
N ASP A 39 2.99 -2.68 -10.09
CA ASP A 39 3.36 -1.27 -9.92
C ASP A 39 2.12 -0.40 -10.15
N LEU A 40 1.95 0.64 -9.34
CA LEU A 40 0.86 1.60 -9.52
C LEU A 40 0.91 2.24 -10.92
N ARG A 41 -0.25 2.67 -11.42
CA ARG A 41 -0.29 3.56 -12.58
C ARG A 41 0.71 4.71 -12.40
N GLY A 42 1.53 4.97 -13.41
CA GLY A 42 2.56 6.00 -13.35
C GLY A 42 3.79 5.67 -12.51
N HIS A 43 3.96 4.41 -12.08
CA HIS A 43 5.13 3.94 -11.32
C HIS A 43 5.75 2.72 -12.02
N GLY A 44 7.00 2.45 -11.69
CA GLY A 44 7.72 1.24 -12.09
C GLY A 44 7.67 0.95 -13.59
N ASP A 45 7.10 -0.19 -13.95
CA ASP A 45 6.93 -0.63 -15.35
C ASP A 45 5.51 -0.37 -15.87
N SER A 46 4.60 0.19 -15.04
CA SER A 46 3.25 0.54 -15.46
C SER A 46 3.22 1.81 -16.30
N ASP A 47 2.22 1.95 -17.16
CA ASP A 47 2.03 3.11 -18.04
C ASP A 47 1.84 4.42 -17.27
N THR A 48 2.12 5.52 -17.97
CA THR A 48 1.98 6.90 -17.48
C THR A 48 0.95 7.73 -18.25
N THR A 49 0.17 7.09 -19.13
CA THR A 49 -0.78 7.75 -20.05
C THR A 49 -2.19 7.88 -19.47
N PHE A 50 -2.31 7.86 -18.15
CA PHE A 50 -3.60 7.98 -17.47
C PHE A 50 -4.00 9.44 -17.25
N GLU A 51 -5.32 9.69 -17.25
CA GLU A 51 -5.90 11.02 -16.99
C GLU A 51 -6.01 11.31 -15.48
N SER A 52 -6.08 10.26 -14.64
CA SER A 52 -6.25 10.38 -13.18
C SER A 52 -5.37 9.41 -12.41
N TYR A 53 -5.01 9.83 -11.19
CA TYR A 53 -4.14 9.12 -10.25
C TYR A 53 -4.74 9.21 -8.84
N GLY A 54 -4.31 8.35 -7.92
CA GLY A 54 -4.75 8.32 -6.53
C GLY A 54 -5.70 7.15 -6.23
N ASP A 55 -6.46 7.24 -5.13
CA ASP A 55 -7.21 6.11 -4.55
C ASP A 55 -8.23 5.49 -5.49
N GLU A 56 -9.18 6.26 -6.00
CA GLU A 56 -10.25 5.71 -6.85
C GLU A 56 -9.75 5.12 -8.18
N PRO A 57 -8.82 5.77 -8.92
CA PRO A 57 -8.23 5.14 -10.09
C PRO A 57 -7.50 3.85 -9.78
N THR A 58 -6.75 3.80 -8.66
CA THR A 58 -6.03 2.60 -8.23
C THR A 58 -6.98 1.50 -7.79
N SER A 59 -8.11 1.82 -7.14
CA SER A 59 -9.12 0.82 -6.79
C SER A 59 -9.71 0.13 -8.03
N ARG A 60 -9.94 0.88 -9.11
CA ARG A 60 -10.38 0.32 -10.39
C ARG A 60 -9.32 -0.59 -11.03
N ASP A 61 -8.03 -0.23 -10.91
CA ASP A 61 -6.95 -1.10 -11.39
C ASP A 61 -6.88 -2.40 -10.60
N ILE A 62 -7.07 -2.35 -9.27
CA ILE A 62 -7.12 -3.53 -8.41
C ILE A 62 -8.26 -4.45 -8.85
N VAL A 63 -9.46 -3.92 -9.01
CA VAL A 63 -10.64 -4.68 -9.46
C VAL A 63 -10.40 -5.31 -10.83
N ALA A 64 -9.92 -4.53 -11.81
CA ALA A 64 -9.65 -5.01 -13.16
C ALA A 64 -8.57 -6.12 -13.17
N LEU A 65 -7.53 -5.99 -12.34
CA LEU A 65 -6.49 -7.01 -12.21
C LEU A 65 -7.05 -8.32 -11.60
N ILE A 66 -7.90 -8.22 -10.59
CA ILE A 66 -8.53 -9.40 -9.97
C ILE A 66 -9.46 -10.10 -10.96
N ASP A 67 -10.28 -9.35 -11.70
CA ASP A 67 -11.14 -9.90 -12.76
C ASP A 67 -10.31 -10.63 -13.84
N GLU A 68 -9.24 -10.01 -14.34
CA GLU A 68 -8.34 -10.59 -15.35
C GLU A 68 -7.65 -11.87 -14.85
N LEU A 69 -7.31 -11.92 -13.56
CA LEU A 69 -6.65 -13.08 -12.95
C LEU A 69 -7.64 -14.17 -12.50
N GLY A 70 -8.95 -13.96 -12.65
CA GLY A 70 -9.98 -14.93 -12.27
C GLY A 70 -10.12 -15.09 -10.75
N GLY A 71 -10.14 -13.95 -10.01
CA GLY A 71 -10.30 -13.88 -8.54
C GLY A 71 -11.47 -14.69 -7.99
N PRO A 72 -11.78 -14.62 -6.67
CA PRO A 72 -11.45 -13.52 -5.73
C PRO A 72 -10.01 -13.54 -5.21
N ALA A 73 -9.64 -12.42 -4.57
CA ALA A 73 -8.30 -12.24 -4.04
C ALA A 73 -8.29 -11.60 -2.64
N VAL A 74 -7.28 -11.92 -1.84
CA VAL A 74 -6.90 -11.05 -0.73
C VAL A 74 -6.02 -9.92 -1.29
N VAL A 75 -6.35 -8.68 -0.94
CA VAL A 75 -5.58 -7.51 -1.37
C VAL A 75 -4.69 -7.03 -0.23
N VAL A 76 -3.39 -6.96 -0.49
CA VAL A 76 -2.39 -6.38 0.41
C VAL A 76 -2.04 -5.00 -0.13
N GLY A 77 -2.54 -3.96 0.51
CA GLY A 77 -2.29 -2.57 0.14
C GLY A 77 -1.37 -1.86 1.13
N ASN A 78 -0.34 -1.18 0.65
CA ASN A 78 0.50 -0.32 1.49
C ASN A 78 0.16 1.14 1.27
N SER A 79 0.14 1.94 2.35
CA SER A 79 0.00 3.40 2.27
C SER A 79 -1.29 3.83 1.55
N MET A 80 -1.21 4.66 0.53
CA MET A 80 -2.32 5.06 -0.34
C MET A 80 -3.12 3.86 -0.88
N SER A 81 -2.44 2.79 -1.26
CA SER A 81 -3.11 1.61 -1.82
C SER A 81 -3.94 0.82 -0.81
N ALA A 82 -3.74 1.04 0.48
CA ALA A 82 -4.63 0.52 1.52
C ALA A 82 -6.02 1.18 1.40
N GLY A 83 -6.09 2.50 1.22
CA GLY A 83 -7.35 3.20 0.92
C GLY A 83 -7.99 2.73 -0.39
N SER A 84 -7.17 2.54 -1.43
CA SER A 84 -7.65 2.00 -2.71
C SER A 84 -8.23 0.58 -2.57
N ALA A 85 -7.61 -0.27 -1.73
CA ALA A 85 -8.09 -1.62 -1.45
C ALA A 85 -9.43 -1.62 -0.69
N VAL A 86 -9.60 -0.69 0.27
CA VAL A 86 -10.87 -0.48 0.97
C VAL A 86 -11.98 -0.08 0.00
N ILE A 87 -11.71 0.85 -0.93
CA ILE A 87 -12.68 1.24 -1.96
C ILE A 87 -13.04 0.03 -2.85
N ALA A 88 -12.04 -0.75 -3.28
CA ALA A 88 -12.26 -1.93 -4.11
C ALA A 88 -13.14 -2.97 -3.38
N ALA A 89 -12.87 -3.26 -2.10
CA ALA A 89 -13.67 -4.18 -1.29
C ALA A 89 -15.11 -3.71 -1.09
N ALA A 90 -15.31 -2.41 -0.87
CA ALA A 90 -16.67 -1.85 -0.73
C ALA A 90 -17.48 -1.88 -2.02
N GLN A 91 -16.82 -1.66 -3.18
CA GLN A 91 -17.49 -1.61 -4.50
C GLN A 91 -17.69 -2.99 -5.11
N ARG A 92 -16.79 -3.94 -4.86
CA ARG A 92 -16.78 -5.28 -5.44
C ARG A 92 -16.47 -6.34 -4.36
N PRO A 93 -17.35 -6.49 -3.35
CA PRO A 93 -17.11 -7.40 -2.22
C PRO A 93 -16.96 -8.87 -2.65
N GLU A 94 -17.53 -9.25 -3.79
CA GLU A 94 -17.39 -10.59 -4.34
C GLU A 94 -15.99 -10.88 -4.93
N LEU A 95 -15.20 -9.85 -5.20
CA LEU A 95 -13.84 -9.97 -5.74
C LEU A 95 -12.76 -9.85 -4.67
N VAL A 96 -13.06 -9.24 -3.52
CA VAL A 96 -12.08 -9.02 -2.45
C VAL A 96 -12.44 -9.88 -1.26
N SER A 97 -11.75 -11.00 -1.08
CA SER A 97 -12.00 -11.97 -0.02
C SER A 97 -11.39 -11.57 1.34
N GLY A 98 -10.54 -10.57 1.38
CA GLY A 98 -9.94 -10.03 2.61
C GLY A 98 -8.94 -8.92 2.32
N LEU A 99 -8.61 -8.15 3.36
CA LEU A 99 -7.74 -6.99 3.28
C LEU A 99 -6.55 -7.12 4.24
N VAL A 100 -5.33 -6.87 3.75
CA VAL A 100 -4.16 -6.59 4.58
C VAL A 100 -3.71 -5.16 4.29
N LEU A 101 -3.85 -4.27 5.27
CA LEU A 101 -3.61 -2.85 5.14
C LEU A 101 -2.34 -2.46 5.89
N ILE A 102 -1.30 -2.07 5.17
CA ILE A 102 0.04 -1.81 5.73
C ILE A 102 0.31 -0.31 5.74
N GLY A 103 0.54 0.29 6.91
CA GLY A 103 0.73 1.75 7.07
C GLY A 103 -0.40 2.54 6.38
N PRO A 104 -1.68 2.23 6.67
CA PRO A 104 -2.78 2.59 5.78
C PRO A 104 -3.17 4.07 5.82
N PHE A 105 -3.24 4.69 4.65
CA PHE A 105 -3.92 5.97 4.45
C PHE A 105 -5.34 5.71 3.94
N VAL A 106 -6.32 5.79 4.86
CA VAL A 106 -7.76 5.62 4.54
C VAL A 106 -8.58 6.88 4.83
N ARG A 107 -7.95 7.92 5.38
CA ARG A 107 -8.56 9.24 5.56
C ARG A 107 -7.52 10.35 5.38
N ASN A 108 -8.00 11.56 5.14
CA ASN A 108 -7.14 12.72 5.10
C ASN A 108 -6.73 13.14 6.51
N GLY A 109 -5.43 13.36 6.71
CA GLY A 109 -4.95 14.00 7.93
C GLY A 109 -5.41 15.46 8.05
N ALA A 110 -5.42 15.98 9.27
CA ALA A 110 -5.71 17.38 9.54
C ALA A 110 -4.59 18.30 9.03
N VAL A 111 -4.57 18.56 7.72
CA VAL A 111 -3.58 19.44 7.08
C VAL A 111 -4.19 20.76 6.62
N THR A 112 -3.54 21.87 6.92
CA THR A 112 -3.97 23.21 6.51
C THR A 112 -3.78 23.40 5.00
N ALA A 113 -4.48 24.39 4.43
CA ALA A 113 -4.31 24.78 3.03
C ALA A 113 -2.85 25.17 2.70
N VAL A 114 -2.16 25.80 3.66
CA VAL A 114 -0.74 26.17 3.51
C VAL A 114 0.14 24.93 3.45
N GLN A 115 -0.06 23.96 4.33
CA GLN A 115 0.68 22.68 4.30
C GLN A 115 0.44 21.90 3.00
N LYS A 116 -0.83 21.87 2.51
CA LYS A 116 -1.16 21.27 1.21
C LYS A 116 -0.41 21.97 0.06
N LEU A 117 -0.34 23.31 0.08
CA LEU A 117 0.41 24.07 -0.93
C LEU A 117 1.91 23.80 -0.86
N MET A 118 2.48 23.76 0.35
CA MET A 118 3.91 23.41 0.55
C MET A 118 4.22 22.00 0.06
N LEU A 119 3.37 21.01 0.35
CA LEU A 119 3.53 19.64 -0.15
C LEU A 119 3.46 19.60 -1.68
N ARG A 120 2.50 20.29 -2.30
CA ARG A 120 2.42 20.40 -3.76
C ARG A 120 3.66 21.04 -4.37
N ALA A 121 4.21 22.07 -3.74
CA ALA A 121 5.45 22.70 -4.17
C ALA A 121 6.63 21.73 -4.01
N ALA A 122 6.77 21.05 -2.87
CA ALA A 122 7.82 20.07 -2.61
C ALA A 122 7.76 18.86 -3.56
N MET A 123 6.58 18.47 -4.03
CA MET A 123 6.36 17.34 -4.94
C MET A 123 6.13 17.78 -6.40
N ALA A 124 6.50 19.01 -6.75
CA ALA A 124 6.41 19.46 -8.14
C ALA A 124 7.32 18.62 -9.07
N PRO A 125 6.89 18.33 -10.32
CA PRO A 125 7.57 17.35 -11.19
C PRO A 125 9.06 17.61 -11.41
N LEU A 126 9.50 18.88 -11.32
CA LEU A 126 10.89 19.25 -11.55
C LEU A 126 11.87 18.61 -10.55
N TRP A 127 11.46 18.49 -9.28
CA TRP A 127 12.30 17.99 -8.19
C TRP A 127 11.65 16.89 -7.33
N ALA A 128 10.45 16.45 -7.68
CA ALA A 128 9.72 15.42 -6.92
C ALA A 128 10.57 14.19 -6.58
N ALA A 129 11.37 13.68 -7.55
CA ALA A 129 12.27 12.55 -7.30
C ALA A 129 13.37 12.86 -6.29
N ALA A 130 13.87 14.10 -6.24
CA ALA A 130 14.88 14.52 -5.26
C ALA A 130 14.27 14.69 -3.87
N SER A 131 13.08 15.30 -3.79
CA SER A 131 12.33 15.43 -2.54
C SER A 131 11.97 14.06 -1.96
N TRP A 132 11.50 13.14 -2.80
CA TRP A 132 11.17 11.77 -2.37
C TRP A 132 12.40 11.01 -1.89
N LYS A 133 13.53 11.12 -2.63
CA LYS A 133 14.82 10.54 -2.19
C LYS A 133 15.21 11.01 -0.80
N ALA A 134 14.99 12.29 -0.48
CA ALA A 134 15.31 12.86 0.83
C ALA A 134 14.31 12.45 1.92
N TYR A 135 13.06 12.17 1.54
CA TYR A 135 12.00 11.79 2.48
C TYR A 135 11.99 10.29 2.82
N MET A 136 12.22 9.41 1.85
CA MET A 136 12.20 7.95 2.05
C MET A 136 12.93 7.45 3.31
N PRO A 137 14.14 7.97 3.66
CA PRO A 137 14.82 7.52 4.89
C PRO A 137 14.04 7.78 6.18
N LYS A 138 13.14 8.76 6.19
CA LYS A 138 12.27 9.04 7.36
C LYS A 138 11.15 8.02 7.48
N LEU A 139 10.62 7.56 6.34
CA LEU A 139 9.58 6.52 6.28
C LEU A 139 10.09 5.17 6.81
N TYR A 140 11.40 4.92 6.71
CA TYR A 140 12.07 3.76 7.31
C TYR A 140 12.62 4.09 8.70
N ALA A 141 11.81 4.71 9.56
CA ALA A 141 12.15 4.93 10.97
C ALA A 141 12.31 3.57 11.69
N GLY A 142 13.21 3.47 12.66
CA GLY A 142 13.58 2.19 13.26
C GLY A 142 14.61 1.42 12.44
N GLU A 143 14.53 0.10 12.44
CA GLU A 143 15.46 -0.77 11.72
C GLU A 143 15.24 -0.69 10.20
N ARG A 144 16.33 -0.59 9.45
CA ARG A 144 16.29 -0.58 7.99
C ARG A 144 16.75 -1.91 7.42
N PRO A 145 16.09 -2.42 6.36
CA PRO A 145 16.58 -3.61 5.68
C PRO A 145 17.97 -3.36 5.08
N ALA A 146 18.81 -4.40 5.05
CA ALA A 146 20.19 -4.30 4.58
C ALA A 146 20.32 -3.79 3.13
N ASP A 147 19.30 -4.01 2.31
CA ASP A 147 19.21 -3.59 0.90
C ASP A 147 18.47 -2.26 0.70
N PHE A 148 18.22 -1.50 1.78
CA PHE A 148 17.46 -0.24 1.72
C PHE A 148 18.01 0.74 0.68
N ASP A 149 19.32 0.93 0.63
CA ASP A 149 19.93 1.91 -0.29
C ASP A 149 19.80 1.48 -1.75
N GLU A 150 19.87 0.18 -2.03
CA GLU A 150 19.63 -0.38 -3.37
C GLU A 150 18.17 -0.19 -3.79
N HIS A 151 17.21 -0.57 -2.92
CA HIS A 151 15.79 -0.37 -3.18
C HIS A 151 15.46 1.11 -3.42
N ARG A 152 15.95 2.01 -2.56
CA ARG A 152 15.80 3.46 -2.72
C ARG A 152 16.37 3.95 -4.05
N ALA A 153 17.53 3.43 -4.46
CA ALA A 153 18.13 3.80 -5.73
C ALA A 153 17.25 3.41 -6.92
N HIS A 154 16.63 2.22 -6.90
CA HIS A 154 15.69 1.75 -7.93
C HIS A 154 14.43 2.62 -7.99
N VAL A 155 13.81 2.92 -6.85
CA VAL A 155 12.65 3.82 -6.76
C VAL A 155 12.98 5.19 -7.37
N VAL A 156 14.08 5.80 -6.94
CA VAL A 156 14.49 7.13 -7.43
C VAL A 156 14.82 7.11 -8.92
N ALA A 157 15.45 6.05 -9.42
CA ALA A 157 15.72 5.89 -10.86
C ALA A 157 14.41 5.86 -11.68
N SER A 158 13.40 5.11 -11.19
CA SER A 158 12.07 5.09 -11.79
C SER A 158 11.44 6.48 -11.83
N LEU A 159 11.41 7.18 -10.70
CA LEU A 159 10.80 8.50 -10.58
C LEU A 159 11.54 9.61 -11.36
N ARG A 160 12.80 9.41 -11.76
CA ARG A 160 13.55 10.39 -12.58
C ARG A 160 13.10 10.44 -14.02
N ARG A 161 12.40 9.44 -14.54
CA ARG A 161 11.85 9.45 -15.90
C ARG A 161 10.78 10.55 -16.02
N PRO A 162 10.79 11.42 -17.05
CA PRO A 162 9.97 12.64 -17.09
C PRO A 162 8.46 12.41 -16.92
N SER A 163 7.87 11.42 -17.62
CA SER A 163 6.46 11.08 -17.50
C SER A 163 6.09 10.53 -16.12
N TYR A 164 6.98 9.73 -15.52
CA TYR A 164 6.80 9.16 -14.18
C TYR A 164 6.87 10.20 -13.06
N ARG A 165 7.74 11.20 -13.16
CA ARG A 165 7.76 12.35 -12.23
C ARG A 165 6.45 13.11 -12.24
N LYS A 166 5.87 13.32 -13.44
CA LYS A 166 4.56 13.97 -13.57
C LYS A 166 3.46 13.12 -12.94
N ALA A 167 3.43 11.83 -13.25
CA ALA A 167 2.46 10.88 -12.67
C ALA A 167 2.56 10.85 -11.15
N PHE A 168 3.76 10.67 -10.58
CA PHE A 168 4.00 10.70 -9.14
C PHE A 168 3.52 12.01 -8.51
N SER A 169 3.88 13.17 -9.08
CA SER A 169 3.41 14.47 -8.59
C SER A 169 1.87 14.59 -8.61
N LEU A 170 1.19 13.94 -9.54
CA LEU A 170 -0.28 13.89 -9.57
C LEU A 170 -0.82 12.94 -8.51
N THR A 171 -0.17 11.79 -8.30
CA THR A 171 -0.54 10.81 -7.27
C THR A 171 -0.46 11.41 -5.85
N THR A 172 0.53 12.28 -5.57
CA THR A 172 0.63 12.97 -4.26
C THR A 172 -0.50 13.95 -3.97
N ARG A 173 -1.44 14.14 -4.90
CA ARG A 173 -2.64 14.98 -4.73
C ARG A 173 -3.89 14.15 -4.43
N THR A 174 -3.70 12.87 -4.17
CA THR A 174 -4.82 11.98 -3.84
C THR A 174 -5.67 12.54 -2.69
N ASN A 175 -6.94 12.19 -2.71
CA ASN A 175 -7.91 12.50 -1.66
C ASN A 175 -8.41 11.18 -1.08
N HIS A 176 -8.29 11.00 0.22
CA HIS A 176 -8.68 9.78 0.93
C HIS A 176 -10.14 9.81 1.44
N ASP A 177 -10.90 10.89 1.25
CA ASP A 177 -12.33 10.96 1.65
C ASP A 177 -13.17 9.80 1.07
N PRO A 178 -12.97 9.36 -0.21
CA PRO A 178 -13.68 8.19 -0.73
C PRO A 178 -13.34 6.90 0.00
N ALA A 179 -12.09 6.72 0.45
CA ALA A 179 -11.69 5.53 1.20
C ALA A 179 -12.31 5.54 2.60
N GLU A 180 -12.29 6.68 3.29
CA GLU A 180 -12.94 6.86 4.60
C GLU A 180 -14.45 6.55 4.53
N ALA A 181 -15.13 7.06 3.51
CA ALA A 181 -16.57 6.80 3.30
C ALA A 181 -16.87 5.31 3.02
N CYS A 182 -15.90 4.55 2.50
CA CYS A 182 -16.04 3.14 2.19
C CYS A 182 -15.72 2.20 3.36
N LEU A 183 -15.08 2.66 4.44
CA LEU A 183 -14.63 1.80 5.54
C LEU A 183 -15.74 0.90 6.10
N SER A 184 -16.88 1.47 6.44
CA SER A 184 -17.99 0.70 7.01
C SER A 184 -18.72 -0.21 6.00
N MET A 185 -18.41 -0.06 4.72
CA MET A 185 -19.00 -0.86 3.64
C MET A 185 -18.05 -1.96 3.14
N ALA A 186 -16.76 -1.87 3.47
CA ALA A 186 -15.77 -2.86 3.11
C ALA A 186 -15.96 -4.10 3.99
N ALA A 187 -16.68 -5.09 3.44
CA ALA A 187 -16.99 -6.33 4.14
C ALA A 187 -15.82 -7.33 4.07
N GLY A 188 -15.76 -8.22 5.05
CA GLY A 188 -14.82 -9.33 5.09
C GLY A 188 -13.68 -9.15 6.11
N PRO A 189 -12.86 -10.20 6.28
CA PRO A 189 -11.75 -10.17 7.23
C PRO A 189 -10.70 -9.12 6.83
N SER A 190 -10.14 -8.45 7.83
CA SER A 190 -9.10 -7.45 7.61
C SER A 190 -8.01 -7.50 8.69
N LEU A 191 -6.77 -7.24 8.27
CA LEU A 191 -5.60 -7.11 9.13
C LEU A 191 -4.92 -5.77 8.86
N VAL A 192 -4.87 -4.92 9.87
CA VAL A 192 -4.12 -3.65 9.83
C VAL A 192 -2.72 -3.90 10.39
N VAL A 193 -1.69 -3.61 9.59
CA VAL A 193 -0.27 -3.74 9.95
C VAL A 193 0.34 -2.36 10.04
N MET A 194 0.77 -1.94 11.23
CA MET A 194 1.29 -0.60 11.47
C MET A 194 2.64 -0.64 12.17
N GLY A 195 3.62 0.10 11.66
CA GLY A 195 4.89 0.30 12.36
C GLY A 195 4.73 1.25 13.54
N GLU A 196 5.33 0.92 14.68
CA GLU A 196 5.26 1.76 15.90
C GLU A 196 5.87 3.15 15.71
N HIS A 197 6.81 3.28 14.78
CA HIS A 197 7.53 4.52 14.47
C HIS A 197 7.10 5.15 13.14
N ASP A 198 5.90 4.82 12.63
CA ASP A 198 5.44 5.39 11.36
C ASP A 198 5.32 6.92 11.47
N PRO A 199 6.19 7.68 10.76
CA PRO A 199 6.29 9.13 10.93
C PRO A 199 5.14 9.90 10.28
N ASP A 200 4.31 9.23 9.49
CA ASP A 200 3.18 9.84 8.80
C ASP A 200 1.95 9.97 9.71
N PHE A 201 1.96 9.29 10.85
CA PHE A 201 0.87 9.34 11.83
C PHE A 201 1.35 9.91 13.18
N PRO A 202 0.63 10.90 13.76
CA PRO A 202 0.95 11.40 15.10
C PRO A 202 0.85 10.34 16.20
N ASP A 203 -0.08 9.39 16.05
CA ASP A 203 -0.28 8.23 16.91
C ASP A 203 -0.62 7.01 16.03
N PRO A 204 0.39 6.24 15.60
CA PRO A 204 0.18 5.07 14.74
C PRO A 204 -0.74 4.01 15.36
N ALA A 205 -0.66 3.80 16.69
CA ALA A 205 -1.48 2.80 17.37
C ALA A 205 -2.96 3.21 17.41
N ALA A 206 -3.24 4.47 17.69
CA ALA A 206 -4.61 4.99 17.67
C ALA A 206 -5.20 4.94 16.25
N GLU A 207 -4.41 5.27 15.21
CA GLU A 207 -4.84 5.20 13.81
C GLU A 207 -5.15 3.75 13.41
N ALA A 208 -4.24 2.81 13.70
CA ALA A 208 -4.44 1.40 13.40
C ALA A 208 -5.69 0.83 14.08
N SER A 209 -5.90 1.15 15.36
CA SER A 209 -7.06 0.72 16.12
C SER A 209 -8.36 1.27 15.55
N TRP A 210 -8.39 2.56 15.19
CA TRP A 210 -9.56 3.19 14.60
C TRP A 210 -9.94 2.55 13.25
N ILE A 211 -8.96 2.25 12.39
CA ILE A 211 -9.20 1.57 11.11
C ILE A 211 -9.73 0.15 11.34
N ALA A 212 -9.08 -0.61 12.22
CA ALA A 212 -9.48 -1.98 12.50
C ALA A 212 -10.88 -2.05 13.11
N GLU A 213 -11.24 -1.13 14.03
CA GLU A 213 -12.58 -1.04 14.60
C GLU A 213 -13.63 -0.76 13.52
N ALA A 214 -13.35 0.16 12.60
CA ALA A 214 -14.26 0.49 11.50
C ALA A 214 -14.49 -0.68 10.52
N LEU A 215 -13.49 -1.54 10.34
CA LEU A 215 -13.53 -2.72 9.46
C LEU A 215 -13.95 -4.01 10.20
N GLY A 216 -14.02 -4.01 11.53
CA GLY A 216 -14.19 -5.24 12.33
C GLY A 216 -12.99 -6.18 12.24
N GLY A 217 -11.78 -5.65 12.06
CA GLY A 217 -10.56 -6.39 11.78
C GLY A 217 -9.58 -6.48 12.96
N GLU A 218 -8.41 -7.04 12.69
CA GLU A 218 -7.31 -7.22 13.63
C GLU A 218 -6.22 -6.18 13.42
N VAL A 219 -5.42 -5.89 14.46
CA VAL A 219 -4.25 -5.01 14.41
C VAL A 219 -2.98 -5.79 14.72
N LEU A 220 -1.95 -5.59 13.90
CA LEU A 220 -0.57 -5.95 14.17
C LEU A 220 0.28 -4.68 14.28
N MET A 221 0.65 -4.30 15.51
CA MET A 221 1.69 -3.29 15.73
C MET A 221 3.06 -3.94 15.57
N VAL A 222 3.94 -3.32 14.78
CA VAL A 222 5.26 -3.87 14.45
C VAL A 222 6.33 -3.01 15.10
N PRO A 223 7.09 -3.55 16.10
CA PRO A 223 8.13 -2.81 16.79
C PRO A 223 9.29 -2.47 15.84
N ASP A 224 10.01 -1.41 16.17
CA ASP A 224 11.19 -0.93 15.43
C ASP A 224 10.99 -0.76 13.91
N ALA A 225 9.75 -0.47 13.51
CA ALA A 225 9.39 -0.26 12.12
C ALA A 225 8.64 1.06 11.91
N GLY A 226 8.91 1.71 10.79
CA GLY A 226 8.19 2.87 10.29
C GLY A 226 7.08 2.48 9.30
N HIS A 227 7.00 3.21 8.19
CA HIS A 227 5.93 3.10 7.20
C HIS A 227 5.93 1.82 6.35
N TYR A 228 7.05 1.07 6.35
CA TYR A 228 7.23 -0.15 5.55
C TYR A 228 7.53 -1.39 6.43
N PRO A 229 6.68 -1.71 7.43
CA PRO A 229 6.95 -2.81 8.37
C PRO A 229 7.15 -4.16 7.67
N HIS A 230 6.47 -4.42 6.55
CA HIS A 230 6.64 -5.63 5.73
C HIS A 230 8.03 -5.79 5.12
N SER A 231 8.73 -4.67 4.93
CA SER A 231 10.11 -4.62 4.42
C SER A 231 11.14 -4.52 5.54
N GLN A 232 10.80 -3.86 6.65
CA GLN A 232 11.69 -3.62 7.78
C GLN A 232 11.75 -4.82 8.74
N GLN A 233 10.61 -5.43 9.02
CA GLN A 233 10.45 -6.55 9.97
C GLN A 233 9.73 -7.75 9.30
N PRO A 234 10.26 -8.29 8.18
CA PRO A 234 9.60 -9.38 7.47
C PRO A 234 9.42 -10.64 8.32
N GLY A 235 10.28 -10.86 9.32
CA GLY A 235 10.17 -11.96 10.27
C GLY A 235 8.96 -11.88 11.20
N ILE A 236 8.40 -10.69 11.41
CA ILE A 236 7.17 -10.46 12.19
C ILE A 236 5.96 -10.42 11.27
N VAL A 237 6.04 -9.63 10.20
CA VAL A 237 4.90 -9.36 9.32
C VAL A 237 4.50 -10.58 8.50
N THR A 238 5.47 -11.31 7.92
CA THR A 238 5.17 -12.44 7.04
C THR A 238 4.38 -13.54 7.74
N PRO A 239 4.77 -14.05 8.92
CA PRO A 239 4.00 -15.07 9.62
C PRO A 239 2.57 -14.62 9.97
N ALA A 240 2.39 -13.34 10.34
CA ALA A 240 1.08 -12.80 10.66
C ALA A 240 0.18 -12.71 9.43
N VAL A 241 0.73 -12.29 8.29
CA VAL A 241 0.00 -12.27 7.00
C VAL A 241 -0.36 -13.68 6.57
N VAL A 242 0.56 -14.65 6.67
CA VAL A 242 0.28 -16.07 6.34
C VAL A 242 -0.85 -16.61 7.21
N LYS A 243 -0.79 -16.42 8.52
CA LYS A 243 -1.85 -16.83 9.46
C LYS A 243 -3.21 -16.22 9.08
N PHE A 244 -3.22 -14.93 8.75
CA PHE A 244 -4.44 -14.25 8.30
C PHE A 244 -4.99 -14.87 7.00
N LEU A 245 -4.13 -15.11 6.01
CA LEU A 245 -4.52 -15.74 4.74
C LEU A 245 -5.08 -17.15 4.93
N GLU A 246 -4.52 -17.94 5.84
CA GLU A 246 -5.03 -19.26 6.21
C GLU A 246 -6.42 -19.18 6.81
N ALA A 247 -6.66 -18.20 7.70
CA ALA A 247 -7.98 -17.96 8.28
C ALA A 247 -9.02 -17.56 7.21
N VAL A 248 -8.65 -16.66 6.29
CA VAL A 248 -9.52 -16.29 5.15
C VAL A 248 -9.87 -17.52 4.32
N ARG A 249 -8.88 -18.35 3.98
CA ARG A 249 -9.08 -19.56 3.18
C ARG A 249 -9.97 -20.59 3.86
N ALA A 250 -9.94 -20.69 5.18
CA ALA A 250 -10.77 -21.61 5.94
C ALA A 250 -12.26 -21.23 5.97
N HIS A 251 -12.59 -19.96 5.66
CA HIS A 251 -13.95 -19.42 5.67
C HIS A 251 -14.53 -19.19 4.26
N ALA A 252 -13.75 -19.42 3.20
CA ALA A 252 -14.15 -19.31 1.80
C ALA A 252 -14.69 -20.65 1.26
#